data_0039675ab14c402cb2b85a5b303e5386
#
_entry.id   0039675ab14c402cb2b85a5b303e5386
#
_cell.length_a   1.000
_cell.length_b   1.000
_cell.length_c   1.000
_cell.angle_alpha   90.00
_cell.angle_beta   90.00
_cell.angle_gamma   90.00
#
_symmetry.space_group_name_H-M   'P 1'
#
loop_
_entity.id
_entity.type
_entity.pdbx_description
1 polymer ?
#
loop_
_entity_poly.entity_id
_entity_poly.type
_entity_poly.pdbx_seq_one_letter_code
_entity_poly.pdbx_strand_id
1 'polypeptide(L)'
;MSETVPHGREAGHQAQPVAAAQARGPSRRRRGGWVAACLVVVVAAAGAVSAWRAGAFSPAASSGAGGPGAPAPATAAVTRQDIAATTPLTATLGYAGSYPVTGRGGGTLTWLPSAGHVIRQGHALYKTGNGYPVVLLYGSVPDWRSLGEGVTGEDVSQLNHDLVALGDADSADISALGWEYFSWKTAAGVEKLQSHLGASSPSGSLPLGQVVFQPEAIRVSQVTGSLGGPASGPVLAATSDRHVVTVSLDASQQSQVKAGDRVTVTLPDGTTTPGTVSSVGKVATTSRSGGDTTTTIPVQVKLTHPQAAGTLDQAPVTVNITTATAHHALVVPVTALLADTTGYVVAVVGPENTRRWVPVRPGIFDDASGLVQVTGALRPGERVVVAPS
;
A
#
# COMPACT_ATOMS: atom_id res chain seq x y z
N MET A 1 -58.77 -49.78 -19.30
CA MET A 1 -58.08 -51.04 -19.02
C MET A 1 -56.84 -50.61 -18.28
N SER A 2 -56.87 -50.38 -16.95
CA SER A 2 -56.70 -51.40 -15.89
C SER A 2 -55.46 -52.21 -16.13
N GLU A 3 -54.46 -52.13 -15.30
CA GLU A 3 -54.20 -52.72 -13.99
C GLU A 3 -52.68 -52.51 -13.71
N THR A 4 -52.07 -52.40 -12.64
CA THR A 4 -52.25 -52.68 -11.23
C THR A 4 -50.86 -52.60 -10.60
N VAL A 5 -50.75 -51.89 -9.50
CA VAL A 5 -49.60 -51.88 -8.58
C VAL A 5 -49.51 -53.22 -7.85
N PRO A 6 -48.38 -53.69 -7.39
CA PRO A 6 -48.31 -53.88 -5.95
C PRO A 6 -47.08 -53.35 -5.20
N HIS A 7 -47.40 -53.04 -3.97
CA HIS A 7 -46.60 -52.77 -2.82
C HIS A 7 -45.58 -53.87 -2.44
N GLY A 8 -44.52 -53.50 -1.79
CA GLY A 8 -43.63 -54.41 -1.07
C GLY A 8 -42.57 -53.68 -0.27
N ARG A 9 -42.89 -53.27 0.95
CA ARG A 9 -42.36 -53.51 2.27
C ARG A 9 -40.92 -52.93 2.59
N GLU A 10 -41.02 -52.16 3.64
CA GLU A 10 -40.02 -51.70 4.59
C GLU A 10 -39.01 -52.74 5.06
N ALA A 11 -37.76 -52.32 5.30
CA ALA A 11 -36.95 -52.78 6.40
C ALA A 11 -35.98 -51.68 6.81
N GLY A 12 -36.26 -51.11 7.98
CA GLY A 12 -35.34 -50.13 8.62
C GLY A 12 -34.11 -50.82 9.15
N HIS A 13 -33.01 -50.10 9.09
CA HIS A 13 -31.85 -50.39 9.92
C HIS A 13 -31.37 -49.10 10.57
N GLN A 14 -31.64 -49.01 11.86
CA GLN A 14 -31.05 -48.09 12.79
C GLN A 14 -29.58 -48.50 12.98
N ALA A 15 -28.66 -47.56 12.83
CA ALA A 15 -27.31 -47.70 13.32
C ALA A 15 -27.03 -46.60 14.36
N GLN A 16 -26.75 -47.04 15.56
CA GLN A 16 -26.41 -46.28 16.75
C GLN A 16 -25.04 -45.61 16.62
N PRO A 17 -24.77 -44.55 17.41
CA PRO A 17 -23.49 -43.88 17.44
C PRO A 17 -22.45 -44.64 18.25
N VAL A 18 -21.24 -44.74 17.72
CA VAL A 18 -20.09 -45.33 18.43
C VAL A 18 -19.39 -44.20 19.20
N ALA A 19 -19.19 -44.49 20.49
CA ALA A 19 -18.63 -43.65 21.53
C ALA A 19 -17.15 -43.32 21.33
N ALA A 20 -16.78 -42.16 21.85
CA ALA A 20 -15.43 -41.63 22.00
C ALA A 20 -14.52 -42.55 22.84
N ALA A 21 -13.30 -42.76 22.37
CA ALA A 21 -12.20 -43.26 23.18
C ALA A 21 -11.27 -42.11 23.60
N GLN A 22 -11.31 -41.79 24.87
CA GLN A 22 -10.37 -40.91 25.54
C GLN A 22 -9.04 -41.64 25.73
N ALA A 23 -7.94 -41.06 25.22
CA ALA A 23 -6.59 -41.45 25.63
C ALA A 23 -6.01 -40.35 26.53
N ARG A 24 -5.88 -40.67 27.80
CA ARG A 24 -5.10 -39.94 28.81
C ARG A 24 -3.61 -40.26 28.60
N GLY A 25 -2.76 -39.23 28.56
CA GLY A 25 -1.31 -39.35 28.69
C GLY A 25 -0.75 -38.15 29.46
N PRO A 26 0.37 -38.25 30.18
CA PRO A 26 0.53 -37.63 31.49
C PRO A 26 1.17 -36.24 31.47
N SER A 27 0.72 -35.44 32.44
CA SER A 27 1.27 -34.16 32.85
C SER A 27 2.71 -34.29 33.32
N ARG A 28 3.66 -33.54 32.73
CA ARG A 28 4.92 -33.18 33.36
C ARG A 28 4.96 -31.68 33.65
N ARG A 29 4.69 -31.37 34.91
CA ARG A 29 5.02 -30.10 35.56
C ARG A 29 6.52 -29.82 35.37
N ARG A 30 6.87 -28.67 34.79
CA ARG A 30 8.09 -27.94 35.10
C ARG A 30 7.70 -26.57 35.64
N ARG A 31 7.49 -26.51 36.96
CA ARG A 31 7.64 -25.30 37.74
C ARG A 31 9.13 -25.17 38.07
N GLY A 32 9.71 -24.02 37.81
CA GLY A 32 11.07 -23.69 38.24
C GLY A 32 11.72 -22.69 37.29
N GLY A 33 11.68 -21.40 37.64
CA GLY A 33 12.46 -20.43 36.89
C GLY A 33 12.08 -18.96 37.03
N TRP A 34 11.26 -18.59 38.00
CA TRP A 34 10.91 -17.15 38.18
C TRP A 34 11.01 -16.66 39.66
N VAL A 35 11.98 -17.15 40.39
CA VAL A 35 12.22 -16.71 41.80
C VAL A 35 13.61 -16.10 42.01
N ALA A 36 14.44 -16.00 40.98
CA ALA A 36 15.84 -15.51 41.12
C ALA A 36 16.04 -14.02 40.77
N ALA A 37 14.99 -13.27 40.36
CA ALA A 37 15.13 -11.87 39.93
C ALA A 37 14.67 -10.81 40.96
N CYS A 38 14.11 -11.20 42.11
CA CYS A 38 13.60 -10.24 43.11
C CYS A 38 14.50 -10.05 44.35
N LEU A 39 15.68 -10.65 44.43
CA LEU A 39 16.51 -10.60 45.64
C LEU A 39 17.73 -9.66 45.54
N VAL A 40 17.95 -8.98 44.41
CA VAL A 40 19.06 -8.02 44.23
C VAL A 40 18.64 -6.57 44.49
N VAL A 41 17.35 -6.25 44.54
CA VAL A 41 16.87 -4.86 44.76
C VAL A 41 16.68 -4.52 46.24
N VAL A 42 16.63 -5.50 47.14
CA VAL A 42 16.39 -5.25 48.58
C VAL A 42 17.68 -4.99 49.37
N VAL A 43 18.86 -5.35 48.84
CA VAL A 43 20.16 -5.13 49.54
C VAL A 43 20.71 -3.72 49.28
N ALA A 44 20.27 -3.01 48.24
CA ALA A 44 20.71 -1.63 47.98
C ALA A 44 19.93 -0.55 48.77
N ALA A 45 18.76 -0.90 49.35
CA ALA A 45 17.96 0.04 50.15
C ALA A 45 18.29 0.05 51.64
N ALA A 46 19.00 -0.98 52.16
CA ALA A 46 19.36 -1.06 53.59
C ALA A 46 20.70 -0.33 53.90
N GLY A 47 21.49 0.04 52.89
CA GLY A 47 22.75 0.78 53.09
C GLY A 47 22.61 2.30 53.26
N ALA A 48 21.48 2.87 52.87
CA ALA A 48 21.26 4.34 52.90
C ALA A 48 20.65 4.87 54.18
N VAL A 49 20.10 4.02 55.05
CA VAL A 49 19.44 4.45 56.31
C VAL A 49 20.37 4.45 57.50
N SER A 50 21.51 3.75 57.46
CA SER A 50 22.48 3.70 58.54
C SER A 50 23.48 4.85 58.61
N ALA A 51 23.61 5.64 57.52
CA ALA A 51 24.51 6.81 57.46
C ALA A 51 23.89 8.10 58.07
N TRP A 52 22.60 8.10 58.37
CA TRP A 52 21.89 9.29 58.91
C TRP A 52 21.87 9.37 60.41
N ARG A 53 22.36 8.36 61.13
CA ARG A 53 22.40 8.36 62.62
C ARG A 53 23.80 8.62 63.20
N ALA A 54 24.83 8.85 62.41
CA ALA A 54 26.19 9.03 62.93
C ALA A 54 26.66 10.47 62.97
N GLY A 55 25.82 11.48 62.88
CA GLY A 55 26.17 12.85 63.24
C GLY A 55 27.44 13.45 62.58
N ALA A 56 27.79 13.04 61.38
CA ALA A 56 29.03 13.44 60.71
C ALA A 56 28.93 14.65 59.76
N PHE A 57 27.91 15.47 59.93
CA PHE A 57 27.86 16.77 59.19
C PHE A 57 27.78 17.90 60.22
N SER A 58 28.93 18.30 60.71
CA SER A 58 29.10 19.63 61.29
C SER A 58 29.14 20.64 60.19
N PRO A 59 28.34 21.70 60.16
CA PRO A 59 28.49 22.79 59.22
C PRO A 59 29.76 23.56 59.54
N ALA A 60 30.83 23.37 58.72
CA ALA A 60 31.92 24.32 58.69
C ALA A 60 31.40 25.62 58.07
N ALA A 61 31.28 26.64 58.87
CA ALA A 61 31.06 28.00 58.39
C ALA A 61 32.28 28.44 57.59
N SER A 62 32.20 28.32 56.28
CA SER A 62 33.09 29.04 55.35
C SER A 62 32.31 30.22 54.78
N SER A 63 32.59 31.40 55.34
CA SER A 63 32.30 32.70 54.75
C SER A 63 33.07 32.81 53.41
N GLY A 64 32.38 33.01 52.32
CA GLY A 64 33.02 33.51 51.12
C GLY A 64 32.41 32.98 49.85
N ALA A 65 31.74 33.88 49.16
CA ALA A 65 31.60 33.98 47.69
C ALA A 65 30.64 33.01 46.95
N GLY A 66 29.59 33.59 46.41
CA GLY A 66 28.98 33.17 45.17
C GLY A 66 28.12 31.91 45.31
N GLY A 67 26.80 32.05 45.52
CA GLY A 67 25.85 30.98 45.33
C GLY A 67 26.03 30.33 43.94
N PRO A 68 25.86 28.99 43.81
CA PRO A 68 25.88 28.38 42.50
C PRO A 68 24.76 29.03 41.69
N GLY A 69 25.17 29.80 40.67
CA GLY A 69 24.23 30.38 39.71
C GLY A 69 23.33 29.26 39.22
N ALA A 70 22.03 29.49 39.23
CA ALA A 70 21.09 28.56 38.65
C ALA A 70 21.61 28.10 37.27
N PRO A 71 21.60 26.82 36.97
CA PRO A 71 22.12 26.33 35.70
C PRO A 71 21.51 27.15 34.57
N ALA A 72 22.36 27.61 33.67
CA ALA A 72 21.93 28.41 32.53
C ALA A 72 20.83 27.62 31.80
N PRO A 73 19.68 28.25 31.50
CA PRO A 73 18.57 27.56 30.87
C PRO A 73 19.03 27.06 29.50
N ALA A 74 18.61 25.85 29.12
CA ALA A 74 18.81 25.35 27.77
C ALA A 74 18.16 26.34 26.79
N THR A 75 18.88 26.67 25.70
CA THR A 75 18.41 27.65 24.74
C THR A 75 18.55 27.13 23.32
N ALA A 76 17.58 27.43 22.45
CA ALA A 76 17.65 27.18 21.02
C ALA A 76 17.62 28.49 20.24
N ALA A 77 18.17 28.51 19.02
CA ALA A 77 18.11 29.68 18.16
C ALA A 77 16.78 29.73 17.38
N VAL A 78 16.21 30.91 17.24
CA VAL A 78 15.15 31.16 16.26
C VAL A 78 15.76 31.06 14.87
N THR A 79 15.26 30.18 14.04
CA THR A 79 15.74 30.00 12.67
C THR A 79 14.67 30.38 11.66
N ARG A 80 15.09 30.63 10.42
CA ARG A 80 14.18 30.82 9.30
C ARG A 80 14.38 29.68 8.32
N GLN A 81 13.36 28.86 8.16
CA GLN A 81 13.40 27.67 7.29
C GLN A 81 12.02 27.31 6.78
N ASP A 82 11.99 26.40 5.84
CA ASP A 82 10.75 25.78 5.39
C ASP A 82 10.27 24.78 6.44
N ILE A 83 8.98 24.78 6.69
CA ILE A 83 8.33 23.89 7.65
C ILE A 83 7.07 23.28 6.99
N ALA A 84 6.82 22.02 7.27
CA ALA A 84 5.66 21.29 6.77
C ALA A 84 4.97 20.49 7.88
N ALA A 85 3.66 20.54 7.92
CA ALA A 85 2.89 19.59 8.70
C ALA A 85 2.68 18.31 7.88
N THR A 86 2.94 17.18 8.50
CA THR A 86 2.73 15.88 7.88
C THR A 86 1.83 15.00 8.75
N THR A 87 0.94 14.24 8.11
CA THR A 87 0.08 13.29 8.80
C THR A 87 0.48 11.88 8.36
N PRO A 88 0.93 11.00 9.29
CA PRO A 88 1.26 9.63 8.98
C PRO A 88 -0.02 8.80 8.82
N LEU A 89 -0.13 8.05 7.72
CA LEU A 89 -1.24 7.17 7.41
C LEU A 89 -0.73 5.78 7.06
N THR A 90 -1.42 4.76 7.53
CA THR A 90 -1.14 3.38 7.13
C THR A 90 -1.67 3.14 5.71
N ALA A 91 -0.88 2.47 4.91
CA ALA A 91 -1.18 2.20 3.52
C ALA A 91 -0.67 0.82 3.09
N THR A 92 -1.10 0.38 1.92
CA THR A 92 -0.63 -0.87 1.30
C THR A 92 0.03 -0.54 -0.03
N LEU A 93 1.27 -0.95 -0.18
CA LEU A 93 1.98 -0.95 -1.45
C LEU A 93 1.61 -2.21 -2.22
N GLY A 94 1.20 -2.07 -3.46
CA GLY A 94 0.86 -3.16 -4.36
C GLY A 94 0.96 -2.72 -5.82
N TYR A 95 0.20 -3.35 -6.68
CA TYR A 95 0.14 -3.03 -8.11
C TYR A 95 -1.21 -2.44 -8.48
N ALA A 96 -1.22 -1.51 -9.42
CA ALA A 96 -2.41 -0.79 -9.84
C ALA A 96 -3.35 -1.66 -10.69
N GLY A 97 -4.63 -1.29 -10.71
CA GLY A 97 -5.64 -1.94 -11.55
C GLY A 97 -6.09 -3.30 -11.05
N SER A 98 -7.11 -3.82 -11.72
CA SER A 98 -7.64 -5.17 -11.51
C SER A 98 -8.11 -5.68 -12.87
N TYR A 99 -7.44 -6.69 -13.39
CA TYR A 99 -7.64 -7.26 -14.72
C TYR A 99 -7.97 -8.76 -14.60
N PRO A 100 -9.23 -9.11 -14.31
CA PRO A 100 -9.63 -10.50 -14.28
C PRO A 100 -9.58 -11.09 -15.69
N VAL A 101 -8.92 -12.23 -15.83
CA VAL A 101 -8.86 -13.00 -17.07
C VAL A 101 -9.84 -14.16 -16.97
N THR A 102 -10.92 -14.06 -17.74
CA THR A 102 -11.97 -15.09 -17.82
C THR A 102 -11.84 -15.82 -19.14
N GLY A 103 -11.64 -17.12 -19.08
CA GLY A 103 -11.64 -17.96 -20.27
C GLY A 103 -13.04 -18.07 -20.87
N ARG A 104 -13.14 -17.84 -22.17
CA ARG A 104 -14.39 -17.93 -22.96
C ARG A 104 -14.35 -19.07 -23.96
N GLY A 105 -13.17 -19.68 -24.16
CA GLY A 105 -12.98 -20.85 -25.00
C GLY A 105 -13.37 -22.14 -24.28
N GLY A 106 -13.56 -23.20 -25.06
CA GLY A 106 -13.71 -24.56 -24.55
C GLY A 106 -12.36 -25.25 -24.33
N GLY A 107 -12.43 -26.48 -23.77
CA GLY A 107 -11.26 -27.33 -23.62
C GLY A 107 -10.67 -27.31 -22.21
N THR A 108 -9.48 -27.86 -22.10
CA THR A 108 -8.75 -28.10 -20.86
C THR A 108 -7.52 -27.21 -20.78
N LEU A 109 -7.24 -26.64 -19.62
CA LEU A 109 -6.03 -25.84 -19.35
C LEU A 109 -4.80 -26.78 -19.35
N THR A 110 -3.84 -26.50 -20.22
CA THR A 110 -2.61 -27.31 -20.39
C THR A 110 -1.35 -26.58 -19.97
N TRP A 111 -1.41 -25.25 -19.84
CA TRP A 111 -0.33 -24.45 -19.26
C TRP A 111 -0.92 -23.19 -18.64
N LEU A 112 -0.35 -22.80 -17.49
CA LEU A 112 -0.68 -21.58 -16.74
C LEU A 112 0.61 -20.86 -16.36
N PRO A 113 0.63 -19.51 -16.34
CA PRO A 113 1.76 -18.73 -15.85
C PRO A 113 1.84 -18.82 -14.33
N SER A 114 3.00 -18.48 -13.76
CA SER A 114 3.14 -18.32 -12.31
C SER A 114 2.68 -16.94 -11.85
N ALA A 115 2.27 -16.83 -10.58
CA ALA A 115 2.04 -15.55 -9.94
C ALA A 115 3.32 -14.69 -9.98
N GLY A 116 3.15 -13.39 -10.16
CA GLY A 116 4.25 -12.44 -10.34
C GLY A 116 4.74 -12.29 -11.78
N HIS A 117 4.36 -13.21 -12.69
CA HIS A 117 4.78 -13.12 -14.09
C HIS A 117 4.10 -11.93 -14.80
N VAL A 118 4.89 -11.16 -15.56
CA VAL A 118 4.39 -10.04 -16.38
C VAL A 118 4.20 -10.51 -17.79
N ILE A 119 2.97 -10.40 -18.28
CA ILE A 119 2.58 -10.79 -19.64
C ILE A 119 2.36 -9.53 -20.46
N ARG A 120 3.02 -9.45 -21.61
CA ARG A 120 2.95 -8.32 -22.54
C ARG A 120 2.13 -8.67 -23.76
N GLN A 121 1.80 -7.66 -24.55
CA GLN A 121 1.14 -7.80 -25.85
C GLN A 121 1.79 -8.89 -26.70
N GLY A 122 0.98 -9.69 -27.36
CA GLY A 122 1.43 -10.78 -28.25
C GLY A 122 1.92 -12.03 -27.51
N HIS A 123 1.85 -12.09 -26.17
CA HIS A 123 2.28 -13.25 -25.41
C HIS A 123 1.10 -14.08 -24.87
N ALA A 124 1.36 -15.36 -24.65
CA ALA A 124 0.34 -16.27 -24.14
C ALA A 124 -0.02 -15.97 -22.67
N LEU A 125 -1.31 -15.84 -22.40
CA LEU A 125 -1.89 -15.77 -21.05
C LEU A 125 -1.96 -17.15 -20.42
N TYR A 126 -2.42 -18.13 -21.15
CA TYR A 126 -2.51 -19.54 -20.78
C TYR A 126 -2.61 -20.37 -22.05
N LYS A 127 -2.53 -21.70 -21.93
CA LYS A 127 -2.71 -22.59 -23.09
C LYS A 127 -3.80 -23.61 -22.82
N THR A 128 -4.49 -24.00 -23.89
CA THR A 128 -5.62 -24.96 -23.86
C THR A 128 -5.40 -26.12 -24.81
N GLY A 129 -6.05 -27.25 -24.57
CA GLY A 129 -6.00 -28.43 -25.44
C GLY A 129 -4.57 -28.88 -25.73
N ASN A 130 -4.22 -29.03 -26.99
CA ASN A 130 -2.88 -29.46 -27.43
C ASN A 130 -1.83 -28.32 -27.40
N GLY A 131 -1.93 -27.41 -26.42
CA GLY A 131 -0.99 -26.30 -26.27
C GLY A 131 -1.38 -25.04 -27.01
N TYR A 132 -2.64 -24.91 -27.40
CA TYR A 132 -3.14 -23.72 -28.11
C TYR A 132 -3.08 -22.48 -27.21
N PRO A 133 -2.37 -21.44 -27.60
CA PRO A 133 -2.21 -20.24 -26.76
C PRO A 133 -3.45 -19.35 -26.82
N VAL A 134 -3.87 -18.84 -25.67
CA VAL A 134 -4.75 -17.68 -25.53
C VAL A 134 -3.86 -16.46 -25.30
N VAL A 135 -4.02 -15.43 -26.13
CA VAL A 135 -3.07 -14.33 -26.28
C VAL A 135 -3.57 -13.06 -25.64
N LEU A 136 -2.66 -12.33 -24.99
CA LEU A 136 -2.90 -10.96 -24.55
C LEU A 136 -2.70 -10.00 -25.72
N LEU A 137 -3.72 -9.22 -26.04
CA LEU A 137 -3.65 -8.06 -26.93
C LEU A 137 -4.09 -6.81 -26.17
N TYR A 138 -3.75 -5.62 -26.70
CA TYR A 138 -4.09 -4.37 -26.05
C TYR A 138 -5.38 -3.78 -26.64
N GLY A 139 -6.30 -3.41 -25.77
CA GLY A 139 -7.56 -2.81 -26.16
C GLY A 139 -8.48 -2.54 -24.98
N SER A 140 -9.52 -1.76 -25.26
CA SER A 140 -10.57 -1.40 -24.30
C SER A 140 -11.86 -2.17 -24.53
N VAL A 141 -12.06 -2.71 -25.75
CA VAL A 141 -13.22 -3.51 -26.11
C VAL A 141 -12.90 -5.00 -25.85
N PRO A 142 -13.64 -5.68 -24.98
CA PRO A 142 -13.38 -7.09 -24.70
C PRO A 142 -13.73 -7.96 -25.92
N ASP A 143 -13.12 -9.14 -26.00
CA ASP A 143 -13.47 -10.18 -26.98
C ASP A 143 -14.90 -10.67 -26.73
N TRP A 144 -15.82 -10.39 -27.61
CA TRP A 144 -17.22 -10.76 -27.48
C TRP A 144 -17.74 -11.64 -28.62
N ARG A 145 -16.95 -11.77 -29.71
CA ARG A 145 -17.27 -12.57 -30.90
C ARG A 145 -16.00 -13.11 -31.55
N SER A 146 -16.15 -14.06 -32.43
CA SER A 146 -15.04 -14.49 -33.32
C SER A 146 -14.72 -13.40 -34.34
N LEU A 147 -13.43 -13.23 -34.65
CA LEU A 147 -12.93 -12.28 -35.64
C LEU A 147 -12.36 -13.04 -36.84
N GLY A 148 -12.78 -12.63 -38.04
CA GLY A 148 -12.35 -13.22 -39.30
C GLY A 148 -12.69 -12.30 -40.46
N GLU A 149 -12.30 -12.69 -41.69
CA GLU A 149 -12.50 -11.87 -42.86
C GLU A 149 -13.94 -11.39 -43.04
N GLY A 150 -14.11 -10.15 -43.40
CA GLY A 150 -15.38 -9.49 -43.61
C GLY A 150 -16.03 -8.89 -42.36
N VAL A 151 -15.49 -9.17 -41.17
CA VAL A 151 -15.98 -8.57 -39.92
C VAL A 151 -15.51 -7.12 -39.81
N THR A 152 -16.39 -6.23 -39.30
CA THR A 152 -16.07 -4.81 -39.07
C THR A 152 -16.39 -4.41 -37.63
N GLY A 153 -15.64 -3.43 -37.06
CA GLY A 153 -15.91 -2.83 -35.77
C GLY A 153 -14.67 -2.38 -35.02
N GLU A 154 -14.89 -1.81 -33.84
CA GLU A 154 -13.82 -1.31 -32.97
C GLU A 154 -12.93 -2.43 -32.43
N ASP A 155 -13.49 -3.63 -32.22
CA ASP A 155 -12.75 -4.84 -31.88
C ASP A 155 -11.74 -5.27 -32.98
N VAL A 156 -12.08 -5.03 -34.26
CA VAL A 156 -11.18 -5.25 -35.38
C VAL A 156 -10.13 -4.12 -35.45
N SER A 157 -10.55 -2.90 -35.17
CA SER A 157 -9.63 -1.76 -35.17
C SER A 157 -8.51 -1.95 -34.15
N GLN A 158 -8.84 -2.33 -32.90
CA GLN A 158 -7.81 -2.60 -31.89
C GLN A 158 -6.91 -3.79 -32.28
N LEU A 159 -7.47 -4.87 -32.85
CA LEU A 159 -6.67 -5.97 -33.38
C LEU A 159 -5.68 -5.52 -34.45
N ASN A 160 -6.12 -4.71 -35.41
CA ASN A 160 -5.27 -4.19 -36.46
C ASN A 160 -4.13 -3.31 -35.92
N HIS A 161 -4.42 -2.46 -34.93
CA HIS A 161 -3.39 -1.67 -34.25
C HIS A 161 -2.37 -2.58 -33.52
N ASP A 162 -2.84 -3.64 -32.90
CA ASP A 162 -1.99 -4.60 -32.22
C ASP A 162 -1.08 -5.36 -33.18
N LEU A 163 -1.64 -5.85 -34.30
CA LEU A 163 -0.86 -6.55 -35.34
C LEU A 163 0.23 -5.65 -35.92
N VAL A 164 -0.06 -4.38 -36.15
CA VAL A 164 0.93 -3.39 -36.59
C VAL A 164 2.00 -3.15 -35.54
N ALA A 165 1.59 -2.99 -34.26
CA ALA A 165 2.51 -2.77 -33.14
C ALA A 165 3.45 -3.96 -32.89
N LEU A 166 2.98 -5.19 -33.17
CA LEU A 166 3.74 -6.43 -33.07
C LEU A 166 4.65 -6.67 -34.32
N GLY A 167 4.45 -5.91 -35.43
CA GLY A 167 5.15 -6.10 -36.66
C GLY A 167 4.58 -7.24 -37.52
N ASP A 168 3.41 -7.75 -37.19
CA ASP A 168 2.73 -8.82 -37.92
C ASP A 168 1.94 -8.30 -39.13
N ALA A 169 1.58 -7.01 -39.12
CA ALA A 169 0.94 -6.33 -40.28
C ALA A 169 1.64 -5.00 -40.59
N ASP A 170 1.50 -4.57 -41.85
CA ASP A 170 1.97 -3.26 -42.29
C ASP A 170 0.87 -2.20 -42.13
N SER A 171 1.22 -1.05 -41.54
CA SER A 171 0.29 0.04 -41.28
C SER A 171 -0.33 0.62 -42.55
N ALA A 172 0.43 0.71 -43.65
CA ALA A 172 -0.08 1.24 -44.92
C ALA A 172 -1.09 0.28 -45.55
N ASP A 173 -0.83 -1.02 -45.48
CA ASP A 173 -1.73 -2.06 -45.98
C ASP A 173 -3.07 -2.06 -45.22
N ILE A 174 -3.01 -1.97 -43.88
CA ILE A 174 -4.22 -1.91 -43.06
C ILE A 174 -4.99 -0.61 -43.32
N SER A 175 -4.30 0.53 -43.33
CA SER A 175 -4.91 1.83 -43.58
C SER A 175 -5.62 1.91 -44.93
N ALA A 176 -5.05 1.31 -45.97
CA ALA A 176 -5.63 1.30 -47.31
C ALA A 176 -6.97 0.54 -47.39
N LEU A 177 -7.15 -0.47 -46.51
CA LEU A 177 -8.34 -1.34 -46.48
C LEU A 177 -9.33 -0.92 -45.41
N GLY A 178 -8.89 -0.09 -44.42
CA GLY A 178 -9.67 0.40 -43.27
C GLY A 178 -9.35 -0.30 -41.97
N TRP A 179 -9.09 0.50 -40.93
CA TRP A 179 -8.70 0.01 -39.61
C TRP A 179 -9.79 -0.85 -38.94
N GLU A 180 -11.05 -0.54 -39.18
CA GLU A 180 -12.18 -1.25 -38.57
C GLU A 180 -12.59 -2.49 -39.41
N TYR A 181 -11.93 -2.81 -40.52
CA TYR A 181 -12.27 -3.91 -41.39
C TYR A 181 -11.26 -5.05 -41.27
N PHE A 182 -11.76 -6.26 -40.95
CA PHE A 182 -10.95 -7.47 -40.98
C PHE A 182 -10.74 -7.93 -42.44
N SER A 183 -9.66 -7.50 -43.01
CA SER A 183 -9.29 -7.76 -44.39
C SER A 183 -8.43 -9.03 -44.53
N TRP A 184 -8.17 -9.45 -45.72
CA TRP A 184 -7.18 -10.51 -46.01
C TRP A 184 -5.76 -10.15 -45.48
N LYS A 185 -5.42 -8.87 -45.37
CA LYS A 185 -4.16 -8.39 -44.78
C LYS A 185 -4.18 -8.58 -43.28
N THR A 186 -5.33 -8.34 -42.64
CA THR A 186 -5.54 -8.64 -41.22
C THR A 186 -5.42 -10.16 -40.98
N ALA A 187 -6.03 -10.98 -41.84
CA ALA A 187 -5.92 -12.45 -41.77
C ALA A 187 -4.46 -12.90 -41.85
N ALA A 188 -3.69 -12.38 -42.80
CA ALA A 188 -2.27 -12.68 -42.91
C ALA A 188 -1.45 -12.24 -41.67
N GLY A 189 -1.80 -11.12 -41.08
CA GLY A 189 -1.22 -10.68 -39.80
C GLY A 189 -1.55 -11.62 -38.61
N VAL A 190 -2.79 -12.08 -38.53
CA VAL A 190 -3.22 -13.08 -37.56
C VAL A 190 -2.49 -14.41 -37.76
N GLU A 191 -2.29 -14.87 -39.00
CA GLU A 191 -1.50 -16.07 -39.29
C GLU A 191 -0.04 -15.95 -38.81
N LYS A 192 0.59 -14.79 -38.97
CA LYS A 192 1.94 -14.53 -38.46
C LYS A 192 1.95 -14.57 -36.90
N LEU A 193 1.01 -13.87 -36.25
CA LEU A 193 0.85 -13.92 -34.80
C LEU A 193 0.68 -15.36 -34.31
N GLN A 194 -0.21 -16.12 -34.93
CA GLN A 194 -0.44 -17.53 -34.59
C GLN A 194 0.83 -18.38 -34.79
N SER A 195 1.59 -18.13 -35.85
CA SER A 195 2.86 -18.81 -36.09
C SER A 195 3.93 -18.49 -35.07
N HIS A 196 4.08 -17.21 -34.65
CA HIS A 196 4.98 -16.79 -33.59
C HIS A 196 4.64 -17.44 -32.27
N LEU A 197 3.37 -17.73 -32.01
CA LEU A 197 2.88 -18.40 -30.81
C LEU A 197 3.00 -19.94 -30.88
N GLY A 198 3.49 -20.48 -31.99
CA GLY A 198 3.71 -21.90 -32.19
C GLY A 198 2.46 -22.68 -32.62
N ALA A 199 1.47 -22.04 -33.22
CA ALA A 199 0.36 -22.74 -33.82
C ALA A 199 0.83 -23.63 -34.99
N SER A 200 0.48 -24.90 -34.98
CA SER A 200 0.83 -25.85 -36.05
C SER A 200 0.07 -25.63 -37.35
N SER A 201 -1.06 -24.96 -37.30
CA SER A 201 -1.92 -24.65 -38.44
C SER A 201 -2.55 -23.27 -38.22
N PRO A 202 -1.82 -22.18 -38.57
CA PRO A 202 -2.39 -20.84 -38.50
C PRO A 202 -3.62 -20.72 -39.39
N SER A 203 -4.68 -20.14 -38.86
CA SER A 203 -6.00 -20.08 -39.52
C SER A 203 -6.34 -18.70 -40.10
N GLY A 204 -5.57 -17.67 -39.73
CA GLY A 204 -5.88 -16.29 -40.07
C GLY A 204 -7.15 -15.74 -39.47
N SER A 205 -7.74 -16.44 -38.48
CA SER A 205 -8.95 -16.04 -37.75
C SER A 205 -8.76 -16.24 -36.27
N LEU A 206 -9.54 -15.52 -35.46
CA LEU A 206 -9.50 -15.58 -34.02
C LEU A 206 -10.90 -16.03 -33.50
N PRO A 207 -11.11 -17.32 -33.25
CA PRO A 207 -12.29 -17.79 -32.54
C PRO A 207 -12.43 -17.11 -31.18
N LEU A 208 -13.68 -16.96 -30.71
CA LEU A 208 -13.98 -16.41 -29.38
C LEU A 208 -13.18 -17.14 -28.29
N GLY A 209 -12.49 -16.38 -27.47
CA GLY A 209 -11.67 -16.90 -26.36
C GLY A 209 -10.23 -17.27 -26.74
N GLN A 210 -9.77 -17.01 -27.97
CA GLN A 210 -8.35 -17.13 -28.32
C GLN A 210 -7.54 -15.87 -28.03
N VAL A 211 -8.19 -14.75 -27.85
CA VAL A 211 -7.58 -13.48 -27.50
C VAL A 211 -8.28 -12.89 -26.29
N VAL A 212 -7.55 -12.18 -25.47
CA VAL A 212 -8.07 -11.35 -24.37
C VAL A 212 -7.48 -9.97 -24.52
N PHE A 213 -8.33 -8.97 -24.65
CA PHE A 213 -7.91 -7.58 -24.70
C PHE A 213 -7.83 -6.99 -23.30
N GLN A 214 -6.71 -6.33 -23.01
CA GLN A 214 -6.49 -5.58 -21.77
C GLN A 214 -5.83 -4.23 -22.15
N PRO A 215 -5.98 -3.16 -21.35
CA PRO A 215 -5.48 -1.86 -21.73
C PRO A 215 -3.95 -1.74 -21.73
N GLU A 216 -3.26 -2.65 -21.08
CA GLU A 216 -1.80 -2.62 -20.91
C GLU A 216 -1.25 -4.02 -20.55
N ALA A 217 0.08 -4.11 -20.40
CA ALA A 217 0.72 -5.30 -19.84
C ALA A 217 0.15 -5.64 -18.46
N ILE A 218 -0.05 -6.92 -18.21
CA ILE A 218 -0.61 -7.38 -16.94
C ILE A 218 0.40 -8.22 -16.16
N ARG A 219 0.35 -8.09 -14.85
CA ARG A 219 1.07 -8.91 -13.89
C ARG A 219 0.09 -9.90 -13.25
N VAL A 220 0.37 -11.16 -13.33
CA VAL A 220 -0.45 -12.21 -12.71
C VAL A 220 -0.39 -12.06 -11.20
N SER A 221 -1.49 -11.67 -10.56
CA SER A 221 -1.58 -11.60 -9.10
C SER A 221 -1.97 -12.94 -8.49
N GLN A 222 -2.83 -13.70 -9.17
CA GLN A 222 -3.29 -15.00 -8.70
C GLN A 222 -3.67 -15.89 -9.88
N VAL A 223 -3.35 -17.17 -9.81
CA VAL A 223 -3.82 -18.21 -10.71
C VAL A 223 -5.03 -18.87 -10.06
N THR A 224 -6.21 -18.74 -10.70
CA THR A 224 -7.47 -19.30 -10.21
C THR A 224 -7.83 -20.60 -10.93
N GLY A 225 -7.39 -20.76 -12.19
CA GLY A 225 -7.50 -22.00 -12.94
C GLY A 225 -6.56 -23.09 -12.43
N SER A 226 -6.84 -24.33 -12.75
CA SER A 226 -5.96 -25.48 -12.44
C SER A 226 -5.58 -26.22 -13.71
N LEU A 227 -4.36 -26.74 -13.78
CA LEU A 227 -3.93 -27.59 -14.90
C LEU A 227 -4.83 -28.83 -14.98
N GLY A 228 -5.29 -29.15 -16.19
CA GLY A 228 -6.27 -30.22 -16.39
C GLY A 228 -7.72 -29.80 -16.14
N GLY A 229 -7.96 -28.61 -15.60
CA GLY A 229 -9.28 -28.04 -15.38
C GLY A 229 -9.88 -27.41 -16.66
N PRO A 230 -11.14 -26.96 -16.59
CA PRO A 230 -11.81 -26.32 -17.72
C PRO A 230 -11.16 -24.97 -18.06
N ALA A 231 -11.09 -24.66 -19.34
CA ALA A 231 -10.60 -23.39 -19.83
C ALA A 231 -11.68 -22.28 -19.87
N SER A 232 -12.86 -22.56 -19.35
CA SER A 232 -13.97 -21.60 -19.20
C SER A 232 -14.06 -21.09 -17.77
N GLY A 233 -14.50 -19.83 -17.62
CA GLY A 233 -14.62 -19.19 -16.30
C GLY A 233 -13.32 -18.49 -15.84
N PRO A 234 -13.20 -18.12 -14.55
CA PRO A 234 -12.02 -17.42 -14.04
C PRO A 234 -10.75 -18.27 -14.18
N VAL A 235 -9.73 -17.76 -14.88
CA VAL A 235 -8.44 -18.43 -15.08
C VAL A 235 -7.32 -17.73 -14.31
N LEU A 236 -7.23 -16.40 -14.41
CA LEU A 236 -6.21 -15.61 -13.74
C LEU A 236 -6.85 -14.34 -13.15
N ALA A 237 -6.34 -13.90 -12.02
CA ALA A 237 -6.47 -12.52 -11.59
C ALA A 237 -5.15 -11.82 -11.89
N ALA A 238 -5.21 -10.59 -12.38
CA ALA A 238 -4.04 -9.82 -12.74
C ALA A 238 -4.19 -8.34 -12.35
N THR A 239 -3.08 -7.65 -12.25
CA THR A 239 -2.96 -6.20 -12.07
C THR A 239 -2.14 -5.63 -13.22
N SER A 240 -1.93 -4.32 -13.27
CA SER A 240 -0.84 -3.76 -14.08
C SER A 240 0.52 -4.15 -13.48
N ASP A 241 1.60 -3.81 -14.17
CA ASP A 241 2.97 -3.94 -13.68
C ASP A 241 3.46 -2.67 -12.94
N ARG A 242 2.56 -1.69 -12.72
CA ARG A 242 2.88 -0.41 -12.09
C ARG A 242 2.56 -0.43 -10.60
N HIS A 243 3.55 -0.11 -9.78
CA HIS A 243 3.35 0.04 -8.34
C HIS A 243 2.41 1.21 -8.02
N VAL A 244 1.55 0.98 -7.05
CA VAL A 244 0.67 1.97 -6.44
C VAL A 244 0.63 1.76 -4.93
N VAL A 245 0.58 2.85 -4.18
CA VAL A 245 0.31 2.79 -2.75
C VAL A 245 -1.13 3.22 -2.53
N THR A 246 -1.91 2.37 -1.89
CA THR A 246 -3.31 2.63 -1.56
C THR A 246 -3.43 2.95 -0.07
N VAL A 247 -3.85 4.17 0.21
CA VAL A 247 -4.12 4.66 1.58
C VAL A 247 -5.63 4.55 1.82
N SER A 248 -6.01 3.97 2.95
CA SER A 248 -7.40 4.00 3.43
C SER A 248 -7.58 5.24 4.31
N LEU A 249 -7.98 6.35 3.70
CA LEU A 249 -8.19 7.62 4.38
C LEU A 249 -9.56 7.63 5.05
N ASP A 250 -9.64 8.07 6.32
CA ASP A 250 -10.93 8.31 6.96
C ASP A 250 -11.74 9.36 6.18
N ALA A 251 -13.04 9.09 5.98
CA ALA A 251 -13.90 9.97 5.19
C ALA A 251 -14.01 11.39 5.77
N SER A 252 -13.84 11.56 7.08
CA SER A 252 -13.81 12.86 7.74
C SER A 252 -12.59 13.72 7.35
N GLN A 253 -11.50 13.09 6.91
CA GLN A 253 -10.26 13.75 6.53
C GLN A 253 -10.16 14.01 5.02
N GLN A 254 -11.18 13.66 4.24
CA GLN A 254 -11.17 13.78 2.77
C GLN A 254 -10.78 15.18 2.28
N SER A 255 -11.24 16.24 2.97
CA SER A 255 -10.97 17.63 2.58
C SER A 255 -9.50 18.05 2.73
N GLN A 256 -8.71 17.28 3.50
CA GLN A 256 -7.31 17.58 3.79
C GLN A 256 -6.35 17.03 2.72
N VAL A 257 -6.82 16.10 1.87
CA VAL A 257 -6.00 15.41 0.87
C VAL A 257 -6.54 15.68 -0.53
N LYS A 258 -5.65 16.07 -1.44
CA LYS A 258 -5.99 16.39 -2.83
C LYS A 258 -5.04 15.69 -3.80
N ALA A 259 -5.53 15.41 -5.00
CA ALA A 259 -4.66 14.97 -6.09
C ALA A 259 -3.57 16.04 -6.35
N GLY A 260 -2.33 15.59 -6.46
CA GLY A 260 -1.16 16.47 -6.57
C GLY A 260 -0.39 16.68 -5.26
N ASP A 261 -0.94 16.33 -4.10
CA ASP A 261 -0.27 16.49 -2.82
C ASP A 261 1.00 15.63 -2.78
N ARG A 262 2.09 16.22 -2.27
CA ARG A 262 3.35 15.51 -2.08
C ARG A 262 3.29 14.65 -0.84
N VAL A 263 3.84 13.46 -0.96
CA VAL A 263 3.90 12.50 0.15
C VAL A 263 5.28 11.88 0.23
N THR A 264 5.63 11.40 1.41
CA THR A 264 6.79 10.53 1.62
C THR A 264 6.29 9.15 2.04
N VAL A 265 6.72 8.13 1.32
CA VAL A 265 6.36 6.75 1.60
C VAL A 265 7.53 6.06 2.27
N THR A 266 7.31 5.48 3.45
CA THR A 266 8.28 4.67 4.19
C THR A 266 7.96 3.20 3.93
N LEU A 267 8.91 2.49 3.34
CA LEU A 267 8.84 1.07 3.02
C LEU A 267 9.13 0.20 4.27
N PRO A 268 8.82 -1.11 4.24
CA PRO A 268 9.03 -1.99 5.39
C PRO A 268 10.49 -2.12 5.85
N ASP A 269 11.45 -1.88 4.96
CA ASP A 269 12.89 -1.86 5.26
C ASP A 269 13.38 -0.54 5.88
N GLY A 270 12.47 0.43 6.10
CA GLY A 270 12.78 1.76 6.62
C GLY A 270 13.24 2.76 5.56
N THR A 271 13.40 2.35 4.30
CA THR A 271 13.74 3.30 3.22
C THR A 271 12.56 4.20 2.91
N THR A 272 12.85 5.44 2.56
CA THR A 272 11.83 6.43 2.19
C THR A 272 11.91 6.78 0.71
N THR A 273 10.77 6.91 0.07
CA THR A 273 10.68 7.34 -1.33
C THR A 273 9.60 8.42 -1.48
N PRO A 274 9.85 9.46 -2.26
CA PRO A 274 8.84 10.48 -2.53
C PRO A 274 7.74 9.91 -3.42
N GLY A 275 6.55 10.45 -3.24
CA GLY A 275 5.37 10.13 -4.05
C GLY A 275 4.45 11.33 -4.20
N THR A 276 3.40 11.13 -4.98
CA THR A 276 2.36 12.13 -5.22
C THR A 276 0.99 11.44 -5.19
N VAL A 277 0.03 12.07 -4.54
CA VAL A 277 -1.37 11.63 -4.58
C VAL A 277 -1.86 11.70 -6.02
N SER A 278 -2.15 10.56 -6.63
CA SER A 278 -2.63 10.47 -8.02
C SER A 278 -4.14 10.62 -8.11
N SER A 279 -4.86 10.08 -7.15
CA SER A 279 -6.32 10.21 -7.10
C SER A 279 -6.85 10.03 -5.68
N VAL A 280 -7.96 10.71 -5.41
CA VAL A 280 -8.77 10.53 -4.20
C VAL A 280 -10.10 9.90 -4.63
N GLY A 281 -10.45 8.76 -4.07
CA GLY A 281 -11.69 8.05 -4.38
C GLY A 281 -12.92 8.91 -4.07
N LYS A 282 -13.95 8.73 -4.86
CA LYS A 282 -15.23 9.41 -4.67
C LYS A 282 -16.26 8.56 -3.94
N VAL A 283 -15.96 7.28 -3.79
CA VAL A 283 -16.84 6.29 -3.15
C VAL A 283 -16.19 5.85 -1.85
N ALA A 284 -16.90 6.05 -0.76
CA ALA A 284 -16.49 5.58 0.55
C ALA A 284 -16.87 4.10 0.72
N THR A 285 -15.98 3.34 1.32
CA THR A 285 -16.21 1.93 1.69
C THR A 285 -16.34 1.85 3.21
N THR A 286 -17.41 1.23 3.66
CA THR A 286 -17.65 1.00 5.08
C THR A 286 -17.28 -0.45 5.42
N SER A 287 -16.36 -0.62 6.35
CA SER A 287 -15.98 -1.92 6.91
C SER A 287 -16.38 -1.99 8.38
N ARG A 288 -16.77 -3.20 8.82
CA ARG A 288 -17.10 -3.49 10.22
C ARG A 288 -16.13 -4.54 10.75
N SER A 289 -15.47 -4.19 11.84
CA SER A 289 -14.56 -5.10 12.52
C SER A 289 -14.76 -4.96 14.03
N GLY A 290 -15.06 -6.05 14.74
CA GLY A 290 -15.17 -6.07 16.20
C GLY A 290 -16.24 -5.16 16.81
N GLY A 291 -17.25 -4.73 16.04
CA GLY A 291 -18.30 -3.79 16.51
C GLY A 291 -18.07 -2.35 16.06
N ASP A 292 -16.88 -1.98 15.63
CA ASP A 292 -16.58 -0.66 15.11
C ASP A 292 -16.88 -0.58 13.60
N THR A 293 -17.45 0.55 13.22
CA THR A 293 -17.75 0.86 11.81
C THR A 293 -16.79 1.94 11.33
N THR A 294 -15.91 1.60 10.39
CA THR A 294 -14.97 2.55 9.81
C THR A 294 -15.38 2.84 8.36
N THR A 295 -15.53 4.10 8.02
CA THR A 295 -15.80 4.55 6.66
C THR A 295 -14.56 5.20 6.08
N THR A 296 -13.98 4.58 5.04
CA THR A 296 -12.73 5.02 4.42
C THR A 296 -12.90 5.31 2.94
N ILE A 297 -12.06 6.19 2.44
CA ILE A 297 -11.96 6.53 1.02
C ILE A 297 -10.59 6.09 0.54
N PRO A 298 -10.49 5.34 -0.58
CA PRO A 298 -9.22 4.94 -1.13
C PRO A 298 -8.50 6.14 -1.75
N VAL A 299 -7.29 6.41 -1.31
CA VAL A 299 -6.38 7.40 -1.91
C VAL A 299 -5.23 6.65 -2.57
N GLN A 300 -5.02 6.91 -3.85
CA GLN A 300 -3.92 6.30 -4.60
C GLN A 300 -2.73 7.25 -4.64
N VAL A 301 -1.57 6.74 -4.33
CA VAL A 301 -0.29 7.44 -4.38
C VAL A 301 0.62 6.77 -5.39
N LYS A 302 1.13 7.58 -6.32
CA LYS A 302 2.14 7.17 -7.30
C LYS A 302 3.54 7.45 -6.73
N LEU A 303 4.41 6.44 -6.73
CA LEU A 303 5.80 6.60 -6.35
C LEU A 303 6.57 7.36 -7.43
N THR A 304 7.43 8.28 -7.03
CA THR A 304 8.34 8.97 -7.97
C THR A 304 9.43 8.01 -8.47
N HIS A 305 9.89 7.12 -7.59
CA HIS A 305 10.89 6.10 -7.90
C HIS A 305 10.29 4.71 -7.62
N PRO A 306 9.51 4.15 -8.56
CA PRO A 306 8.85 2.86 -8.36
C PRO A 306 9.82 1.70 -8.17
N GLN A 307 11.07 1.83 -8.65
CA GLN A 307 12.13 0.83 -8.48
C GLN A 307 12.50 0.61 -7.01
N ALA A 308 12.29 1.63 -6.14
CA ALA A 308 12.53 1.49 -4.71
C ALA A 308 11.60 0.43 -4.06
N ALA A 309 10.43 0.19 -4.65
CA ALA A 309 9.50 -0.84 -4.19
C ALA A 309 9.98 -2.27 -4.51
N GLY A 310 10.93 -2.43 -5.44
CA GLY A 310 11.46 -3.74 -5.82
C GLY A 310 10.37 -4.69 -6.30
N THR A 311 10.25 -5.85 -5.66
CA THR A 311 9.22 -6.86 -5.92
C THR A 311 8.13 -6.90 -4.86
N LEU A 312 8.08 -5.90 -3.97
CA LEU A 312 7.09 -5.85 -2.89
C LEU A 312 5.67 -5.80 -3.47
N ASP A 313 4.80 -6.63 -2.91
CA ASP A 313 3.38 -6.70 -3.23
C ASP A 313 2.59 -6.93 -1.96
N GLN A 314 1.44 -6.26 -1.83
CA GLN A 314 0.60 -6.28 -0.62
C GLN A 314 1.38 -5.95 0.66
N ALA A 315 2.42 -5.10 0.56
CA ALA A 315 3.29 -4.76 1.67
C ALA A 315 2.72 -3.58 2.48
N PRO A 316 2.69 -3.66 3.82
CA PRO A 316 2.30 -2.52 4.65
C PRO A 316 3.37 -1.43 4.58
N VAL A 317 2.96 -0.19 4.35
CA VAL A 317 3.82 0.99 4.28
C VAL A 317 3.21 2.15 5.05
N THR A 318 4.03 3.12 5.44
CA THR A 318 3.55 4.36 6.03
C THR A 318 3.67 5.49 5.01
N VAL A 319 2.59 6.25 4.85
CA VAL A 319 2.54 7.42 3.96
C VAL A 319 2.40 8.66 4.81
N ASN A 320 3.37 9.55 4.74
CA ASN A 320 3.31 10.87 5.35
C ASN A 320 2.81 11.87 4.32
N ILE A 321 1.58 12.33 4.48
CA ILE A 321 0.96 13.33 3.59
C ILE A 321 1.29 14.71 4.12
N THR A 322 1.83 15.59 3.27
CA THR A 322 2.06 17.00 3.60
C THR A 322 0.72 17.75 3.52
N THR A 323 0.21 18.17 4.67
CA THR A 323 -1.09 18.85 4.77
C THR A 323 -0.98 20.38 4.74
N ALA A 324 0.18 20.90 5.15
CA ALA A 324 0.46 22.34 5.10
C ALA A 324 1.96 22.59 4.95
N THR A 325 2.32 23.65 4.24
CA THR A 325 3.72 24.12 4.08
C THR A 325 3.80 25.60 4.31
N ALA A 326 4.90 26.06 4.95
CA ALA A 326 5.24 27.47 5.00
C ALA A 326 6.71 27.62 4.64
N HIS A 327 7.00 28.47 3.64
CA HIS A 327 8.34 28.75 3.18
C HIS A 327 8.94 29.92 3.95
N HIS A 328 10.24 29.83 4.25
CA HIS A 328 10.98 30.90 4.97
C HIS A 328 10.30 31.34 6.27
N ALA A 329 9.62 30.44 6.96
CA ALA A 329 8.95 30.73 8.23
C ALA A 329 9.95 30.87 9.38
N LEU A 330 9.61 31.74 10.36
CA LEU A 330 10.33 31.74 11.63
C LEU A 330 9.89 30.49 12.40
N VAL A 331 10.86 29.70 12.86
CA VAL A 331 10.58 28.48 13.62
C VAL A 331 11.35 28.45 14.92
N VAL A 332 10.72 27.84 15.91
CA VAL A 332 11.29 27.56 17.23
C VAL A 332 10.98 26.12 17.61
N PRO A 333 11.76 25.47 18.49
CA PRO A 333 11.32 24.20 19.08
C PRO A 333 9.97 24.33 19.80
N VAL A 334 9.12 23.32 19.67
CA VAL A 334 7.80 23.29 20.36
C VAL A 334 7.97 23.49 21.88
N THR A 335 9.08 22.99 22.45
CA THR A 335 9.43 23.13 23.86
C THR A 335 9.76 24.56 24.31
N ALA A 336 9.90 25.51 23.36
CA ALA A 336 10.07 26.93 23.64
C ALA A 336 8.74 27.69 23.77
N LEU A 337 7.62 27.10 23.35
CA LEU A 337 6.29 27.70 23.47
C LEU A 337 5.78 27.57 24.90
N LEU A 338 5.39 28.68 25.49
CA LEU A 338 4.76 28.75 26.79
C LEU A 338 3.37 29.32 26.64
N ALA A 339 2.42 28.73 27.34
CA ALA A 339 1.05 29.25 27.39
C ALA A 339 0.97 30.37 28.43
N ASP A 340 0.31 31.46 28.06
CA ASP A 340 -0.03 32.58 28.92
C ASP A 340 -1.53 32.85 28.87
N THR A 341 -2.06 33.67 29.75
CA THR A 341 -3.49 34.05 29.82
C THR A 341 -4.00 34.67 28.52
N THR A 342 -3.13 35.25 27.70
CA THR A 342 -3.43 35.93 26.42
C THR A 342 -3.09 35.10 25.19
N GLY A 343 -2.51 33.90 25.34
CA GLY A 343 -2.13 33.04 24.23
C GLY A 343 -0.76 32.37 24.45
N TYR A 344 0.08 32.39 23.42
CA TYR A 344 1.41 31.80 23.49
C TYR A 344 2.50 32.86 23.53
N VAL A 345 3.55 32.60 24.30
CA VAL A 345 4.72 33.46 24.44
C VAL A 345 5.99 32.63 24.31
N VAL A 346 7.07 33.27 23.93
CA VAL A 346 8.42 32.71 23.89
C VAL A 346 9.34 33.59 24.73
N ALA A 347 10.15 32.97 25.58
CA ALA A 347 11.15 33.69 26.40
C ALA A 347 12.45 33.87 25.61
N VAL A 348 12.70 35.05 25.11
CA VAL A 348 13.97 35.42 24.44
C VAL A 348 15.03 35.79 25.46
N VAL A 349 16.24 35.22 25.31
CA VAL A 349 17.38 35.49 26.17
C VAL A 349 18.18 36.68 25.59
N GLY A 350 18.24 37.76 26.36
CA GLY A 350 19.04 38.93 26.06
C GLY A 350 20.44 38.90 26.71
N PRO A 351 21.19 39.99 26.57
CA PRO A 351 22.46 40.20 27.28
C PRO A 351 22.30 39.97 28.78
N GLU A 352 23.33 39.48 29.44
CA GLU A 352 23.35 39.24 30.88
C GLU A 352 22.30 38.28 31.38
N ASN A 353 21.85 37.34 30.51
CA ASN A 353 20.82 36.34 30.80
C ASN A 353 19.43 36.94 31.14
N THR A 354 19.16 38.18 30.71
CA THR A 354 17.86 38.81 30.86
C THR A 354 16.82 38.06 30.00
N ARG A 355 15.57 37.97 30.46
CA ARG A 355 14.47 37.28 29.73
C ARG A 355 13.44 38.30 29.28
N ARG A 356 13.11 38.28 27.99
CA ARG A 356 12.05 39.09 27.39
C ARG A 356 10.96 38.15 26.86
N TRP A 357 9.78 38.31 27.37
CA TRP A 357 8.59 37.56 26.90
C TRP A 357 8.08 38.21 25.63
N VAL A 358 7.99 37.42 24.57
CA VAL A 358 7.48 37.86 23.26
C VAL A 358 6.22 37.09 22.94
N PRO A 359 5.06 37.78 22.82
CA PRO A 359 3.84 37.16 22.34
C PRO A 359 4.03 36.63 20.93
N VAL A 360 3.58 35.40 20.68
CA VAL A 360 3.68 34.74 19.39
C VAL A 360 2.37 34.03 19.05
N ARG A 361 2.09 33.92 17.76
CA ARG A 361 1.01 33.07 17.24
C ARG A 361 1.65 31.84 16.59
N PRO A 362 1.41 30.63 17.12
CA PRO A 362 1.86 29.41 16.47
C PRO A 362 1.09 29.19 15.19
N GLY A 363 1.76 28.66 14.19
CA GLY A 363 1.20 28.25 12.91
C GLY A 363 1.34 26.75 12.71
N ILE A 364 2.10 26.33 11.70
CA ILE A 364 2.36 24.93 11.36
C ILE A 364 3.24 24.28 12.42
N PHE A 365 2.84 23.09 12.87
CA PHE A 365 3.65 22.21 13.70
C PHE A 365 4.25 21.12 12.82
N ASP A 366 5.54 20.87 12.98
CA ASP A 366 6.24 19.74 12.38
C ASP A 366 6.62 18.78 13.51
N ASP A 367 5.81 17.74 13.67
CA ASP A 367 5.98 16.76 14.74
C ASP A 367 7.26 15.91 14.53
N ALA A 368 7.71 15.77 13.30
CA ALA A 368 8.90 14.98 12.98
C ALA A 368 10.21 15.69 13.42
N SER A 369 10.26 17.02 13.27
CA SER A 369 11.42 17.83 13.69
C SER A 369 11.26 18.45 15.08
N GLY A 370 10.06 18.39 15.67
CA GLY A 370 9.75 19.05 16.94
C GLY A 370 9.75 20.57 16.86
N LEU A 371 9.54 21.13 15.66
CA LEU A 371 9.55 22.57 15.39
C LEU A 371 8.13 23.10 15.19
N VAL A 372 7.95 24.38 15.48
CA VAL A 372 6.72 25.10 15.23
C VAL A 372 6.99 26.43 14.55
N GLN A 373 6.18 26.73 13.55
CA GLN A 373 6.14 28.05 12.95
C GLN A 373 5.59 29.05 13.95
N VAL A 374 6.24 30.21 14.08
CA VAL A 374 5.76 31.30 14.93
C VAL A 374 5.70 32.61 14.16
N THR A 375 4.68 33.41 14.47
CA THR A 375 4.54 34.76 13.99
C THR A 375 4.55 35.69 15.19
N GLY A 376 5.51 36.65 15.24
CA GLY A 376 5.67 37.59 16.36
C GLY A 376 6.89 38.46 16.17
N ALA A 377 7.19 39.27 17.17
CA ALA A 377 8.35 40.20 17.16
C ALA A 377 9.66 39.46 17.49
N LEU A 378 9.98 38.42 16.72
CA LEU A 378 11.19 37.60 16.81
C LEU A 378 12.08 37.84 15.59
N ARG A 379 13.40 37.71 15.78
CA ARG A 379 14.39 37.80 14.71
C ARG A 379 15.18 36.50 14.60
N PRO A 380 15.56 36.08 13.38
CA PRO A 380 16.46 34.96 13.22
C PRO A 380 17.76 35.20 14.01
N GLY A 381 18.27 34.16 14.69
CA GLY A 381 19.45 34.19 15.53
C GLY A 381 19.20 34.56 17.01
N GLU A 382 18.01 35.10 17.37
CA GLU A 382 17.65 35.27 18.77
C GLU A 382 17.60 33.91 19.49
N ARG A 383 18.06 33.87 20.75
CA ARG A 383 18.03 32.65 21.56
C ARG A 383 16.77 32.60 22.39
N VAL A 384 16.08 31.51 22.36
CA VAL A 384 14.84 31.25 23.14
C VAL A 384 15.11 30.17 24.15
N VAL A 385 14.49 30.29 25.33
CA VAL A 385 14.58 29.29 26.39
C VAL A 385 13.77 28.07 25.95
N VAL A 386 14.33 26.88 26.10
CA VAL A 386 13.64 25.60 25.89
C VAL A 386 13.56 24.83 27.20
N ALA A 387 12.49 24.07 27.38
CA ALA A 387 12.42 23.14 28.50
C ALA A 387 13.54 22.08 28.35
N PRO A 388 14.20 21.68 29.43
CA PRO A 388 15.14 20.57 29.37
C PRO A 388 14.36 19.30 28.97
N SER A 389 14.93 18.57 28.01
CA SER A 389 14.42 17.27 27.53
C SER A 389 14.76 16.17 28.50
#